data_e8b32ca7e077d2cc091a02cb4949132e
#
_entry.id   e8b32ca7e077d2cc091a02cb4949132e
#
_cell.length_a   1.000
_cell.length_b   1.000
_cell.length_c   1.000
_cell.angle_alpha   90.00
_cell.angle_beta   90.00
_cell.angle_gamma   90.00
#
_symmetry.space_group_name_H-M   'P 1'
#
loop_
_entity.id
_entity.type
_entity.pdbx_description
1 polymer ?
#
loop_
_entity_poly.entity_id
_entity_poly.type
_entity_poly.pdbx_seq_one_letter_code
_entity_poly.pdbx_strand_id
1 'polypeptide(L)'
;MNKAIVGIGSNTVDAKERVEGCCRLLSEISIESRFSSVYETEAVGTIPQPNYHNCVGVLQTSQSFEELKQKFKEIEREAGRLPEHKREGKVTIDIDIVVWNSDIIRPTDLERSYMTIGMDELNISAQQF
;
A
#
# COMPACT_ATOMS: atom_id res chain seq x y z
N MET A 1 -8.68 18.66 5.69
CA MET A 1 -8.72 17.20 5.82
C MET A 1 -8.38 16.57 4.50
N ASN A 2 -7.41 15.65 4.48
CA ASN A 2 -6.96 15.01 3.25
C ASN A 2 -7.42 13.56 3.18
N LYS A 3 -7.63 13.06 1.96
CA LYS A 3 -7.98 11.66 1.71
C LYS A 3 -6.95 11.04 0.77
N ALA A 4 -6.58 9.79 1.04
CA ALA A 4 -5.62 9.07 0.24
C ALA A 4 -6.12 7.65 -0.06
N ILE A 5 -5.87 7.19 -1.29
CA ILE A 5 -5.94 5.77 -1.62
C ILE A 5 -4.52 5.26 -1.60
N VAL A 6 -4.28 4.23 -0.79
CA VAL A 6 -2.95 3.65 -0.62
C VAL A 6 -2.94 2.19 -1.02
N GLY A 7 -1.80 1.75 -1.55
CA GLY A 7 -1.53 0.35 -1.81
C GLY A 7 -0.51 -0.18 -0.81
N ILE A 8 -0.74 -1.37 -0.27
CA ILE A 8 0.16 -2.03 0.67
C ILE A 8 0.51 -3.40 0.10
N GLY A 9 1.79 -3.75 0.13
CA GLY A 9 2.22 -5.03 -0.40
C GLY A 9 3.43 -5.61 0.33
N SER A 10 3.54 -6.91 0.29
CA SER A 10 4.68 -7.67 0.83
C SER A 10 4.80 -8.99 0.08
N ASN A 11 6.03 -9.50 -0.08
CA ASN A 11 6.26 -10.81 -0.72
C ASN A 11 7.12 -11.76 0.13
N THR A 12 7.19 -11.51 1.42
CA THR A 12 7.89 -12.41 2.35
C THR A 12 7.01 -13.61 2.71
N VAL A 13 7.59 -14.59 3.39
CA VAL A 13 6.87 -15.80 3.83
C VAL A 13 5.67 -15.44 4.71
N ASP A 14 5.82 -14.42 5.54
CA ASP A 14 4.78 -13.92 6.45
C ASP A 14 4.08 -12.67 5.89
N ALA A 15 3.99 -12.56 4.56
CA ALA A 15 3.49 -11.37 3.88
C ALA A 15 2.08 -10.98 4.33
N LYS A 16 1.18 -11.96 4.44
CA LYS A 16 -0.21 -11.68 4.83
C LYS A 16 -0.27 -11.01 6.21
N GLU A 17 0.44 -11.55 7.18
CA GLU A 17 0.49 -11.03 8.54
C GLU A 17 1.13 -9.64 8.57
N ARG A 18 2.16 -9.41 7.75
CA ARG A 18 2.81 -8.10 7.65
C ARG A 18 1.88 -7.05 7.09
N VAL A 19 1.13 -7.39 6.03
CA VAL A 19 0.16 -6.47 5.43
C VAL A 19 -0.96 -6.15 6.42
N GLU A 20 -1.49 -7.16 7.10
CA GLU A 20 -2.54 -6.96 8.12
C GLU A 20 -2.03 -6.09 9.27
N GLY A 21 -0.80 -6.32 9.72
CA GLY A 21 -0.18 -5.49 10.76
C GLY A 21 0.00 -4.05 10.32
N CYS A 22 0.38 -3.84 9.06
CA CYS A 22 0.51 -2.51 8.48
C CYS A 22 -0.85 -1.79 8.45
N CYS A 23 -1.93 -2.48 8.07
CA CYS A 23 -3.27 -1.91 8.09
C CYS A 23 -3.64 -1.41 9.49
N ARG A 24 -3.30 -2.17 10.54
CA ARG A 24 -3.56 -1.72 11.91
C ARG A 24 -2.80 -0.44 12.25
N LEU A 25 -1.51 -0.36 11.86
CA LEU A 25 -0.71 0.85 12.08
C LEU A 25 -1.31 2.06 11.36
N LEU A 26 -1.70 1.88 10.09
CA LEU A 26 -2.28 2.96 9.31
C LEU A 26 -3.63 3.40 9.89
N SER A 27 -4.41 2.48 10.42
CA SER A 27 -5.65 2.79 11.10
C SER A 27 -5.41 3.69 12.32
N GLU A 28 -4.34 3.41 13.08
CA GLU A 28 -4.01 4.18 14.29
C GLU A 28 -3.58 5.61 13.97
N ILE A 29 -2.91 5.85 12.84
CA ILE A 29 -2.43 7.19 12.46
C ILE A 29 -3.42 7.97 11.61
N SER A 30 -4.56 7.38 11.27
CA SER A 30 -5.59 8.00 10.44
C SER A 30 -6.77 8.42 11.30
N ILE A 31 -7.51 9.43 10.82
CA ILE A 31 -8.76 9.86 11.47
C ILE A 31 -9.85 8.83 11.19
N GLU A 32 -9.93 8.39 9.92
CA GLU A 32 -10.80 7.30 9.48
C GLU A 32 -10.03 6.47 8.48
N SER A 33 -10.35 5.18 8.43
CA SER A 33 -9.73 4.28 7.45
C SER A 33 -10.67 3.15 7.07
N ARG A 34 -10.52 2.68 5.84
CA ARG A 34 -11.18 1.47 5.33
C ARG A 34 -10.15 0.68 4.56
N PHE A 35 -10.16 -0.63 4.73
CA PHE A 35 -9.21 -1.50 4.03
C PHE A 35 -9.94 -2.64 3.34
N SER A 36 -9.44 -3.04 2.17
CA SER A 36 -9.87 -4.27 1.52
C SER A 36 -9.36 -5.48 2.31
N SER A 37 -9.85 -6.66 1.96
CA SER A 37 -9.19 -7.89 2.39
C SER A 37 -7.78 -7.94 1.80
N VAL A 38 -6.93 -8.81 2.36
CA VAL A 38 -5.60 -9.09 1.80
C VAL A 38 -5.76 -10.16 0.73
N TYR A 39 -5.19 -9.94 -0.46
CA TYR A 39 -5.27 -10.87 -1.58
C TYR A 39 -3.89 -11.06 -2.20
N GLU A 40 -3.71 -12.18 -2.88
CA GLU A 40 -2.43 -12.53 -3.50
C GLU A 40 -2.43 -12.14 -4.97
N THR A 41 -1.31 -11.56 -5.44
CA THR A 41 -1.10 -11.22 -6.86
C THR A 41 0.28 -11.65 -7.30
N GLU A 42 0.44 -11.86 -8.61
CA GLU A 42 1.76 -12.14 -9.18
C GLU A 42 2.62 -10.87 -9.17
N ALA A 43 3.93 -11.06 -8.98
CA ALA A 43 4.87 -9.96 -9.06
C ALA A 43 4.91 -9.38 -10.47
N VAL A 44 5.03 -8.05 -10.57
CA VAL A 44 5.16 -7.33 -11.83
C VAL A 44 6.65 -7.05 -12.07
N GLY A 45 7.10 -7.26 -13.31
CA GLY A 45 8.47 -6.97 -13.71
C GLY A 45 9.22 -8.20 -14.22
N THR A 46 10.51 -8.03 -14.49
CA THR A 46 11.36 -9.06 -15.13
C THR A 46 12.19 -9.85 -14.11
N ILE A 47 12.32 -9.36 -12.88
CA ILE A 47 13.07 -10.04 -11.83
C ILE A 47 12.18 -11.13 -11.21
N PRO A 48 12.62 -12.40 -11.17
CA PRO A 48 11.85 -13.45 -10.52
C PRO A 48 11.62 -13.11 -9.04
N GLN A 49 10.36 -13.13 -8.63
CA GLN A 49 9.95 -12.79 -7.26
C GLN A 49 8.80 -13.69 -6.82
N PRO A 50 8.66 -13.94 -5.52
CA PRO A 50 7.46 -14.59 -5.00
C PRO A 50 6.23 -13.73 -5.28
N ASN A 51 5.05 -14.35 -5.24
CA ASN A 51 3.80 -13.60 -5.32
C ASN A 51 3.69 -12.63 -4.14
N TYR A 52 2.98 -11.53 -4.37
CA TYR A 52 2.72 -10.53 -3.35
C TYR A 52 1.40 -10.80 -2.65
N HIS A 53 1.32 -10.40 -1.40
CA HIS A 53 0.05 -10.18 -0.72
C HIS A 53 -0.18 -8.68 -0.66
N ASN A 54 -1.37 -8.26 -1.04
CA ASN A 54 -1.70 -6.84 -1.22
C ASN A 54 -3.00 -6.48 -0.53
N CYS A 55 -3.14 -5.19 -0.27
CA CYS A 55 -4.35 -4.61 0.30
C CYS A 55 -4.45 -3.17 -0.18
N VAL A 56 -5.67 -2.70 -0.37
CA VAL A 56 -5.94 -1.29 -0.66
C VAL A 56 -6.58 -0.64 0.57
N GLY A 57 -6.13 0.56 0.89
CA GLY A 57 -6.71 1.34 1.98
C GLY A 57 -7.17 2.71 1.52
N VAL A 58 -8.21 3.21 2.16
CA VAL A 58 -8.64 4.61 2.04
C VAL A 58 -8.44 5.24 3.40
N LEU A 59 -7.63 6.30 3.44
CA LEU A 59 -7.27 6.98 4.68
C LEU A 59 -7.78 8.41 4.65
N GLN A 60 -8.28 8.87 5.78
CA GLN A 60 -8.57 10.27 6.02
C GLN A 60 -7.58 10.79 7.08
N THR A 61 -6.86 11.85 6.77
CA THR A 61 -5.77 12.33 7.60
C THR A 61 -5.71 13.85 7.64
N SER A 62 -5.21 14.39 8.75
CA SER A 62 -4.90 15.81 8.86
C SER A 62 -3.47 16.12 8.43
N GLN A 63 -2.65 15.09 8.17
CA GLN A 63 -1.27 15.25 7.73
C GLN A 63 -1.21 15.73 6.29
N SER A 64 -0.10 16.41 5.94
CA SER A 64 0.19 16.75 4.55
C SER A 64 0.64 15.51 3.79
N PHE A 65 0.70 15.60 2.45
CA PHE A 65 1.21 14.53 1.60
C PHE A 65 2.64 14.13 2.03
N GLU A 66 3.51 15.11 2.24
CA GLU A 66 4.90 14.85 2.60
C GLU A 66 5.02 14.21 3.99
N GLU A 67 4.24 14.66 4.95
CA GLU A 67 4.23 14.08 6.29
C GLU A 67 3.78 12.62 6.27
N LEU A 68 2.71 12.32 5.54
CA LEU A 68 2.19 10.95 5.44
C LEU A 68 3.19 10.05 4.71
N LYS A 69 3.77 10.54 3.62
CA LYS A 69 4.79 9.81 2.86
C LYS A 69 5.99 9.48 3.74
N GLN A 70 6.44 10.44 4.54
CA GLN A 70 7.55 10.23 5.47
C GLN A 70 7.22 9.18 6.52
N LYS A 71 5.99 9.21 7.05
CA LYS A 71 5.53 8.21 8.01
C LYS A 71 5.53 6.81 7.41
N PHE A 72 5.10 6.67 6.16
CA PHE A 72 5.12 5.38 5.46
C PHE A 72 6.56 4.85 5.31
N LYS A 73 7.51 5.73 5.00
CA LYS A 73 8.92 5.33 4.92
C LYS A 73 9.47 4.86 6.26
N GLU A 74 9.05 5.47 7.35
CA GLU A 74 9.45 5.03 8.69
C GLU A 74 8.90 3.63 8.99
N ILE A 75 7.64 3.37 8.65
CA ILE A 75 7.03 2.06 8.84
C ILE A 75 7.77 1.00 8.01
N GLU A 76 8.14 1.32 6.77
CA GLU A 76 8.91 0.42 5.91
C GLU A 76 10.27 0.08 6.53
N ARG A 77 10.97 1.08 7.06
CA ARG A 77 12.27 0.86 7.71
C ARG A 77 12.14 0.02 8.97
N GLU A 78 11.13 0.27 9.79
CA GLU A 78 10.87 -0.50 11.01
C GLU A 78 10.49 -1.95 10.71
N ALA A 79 9.92 -2.20 9.54
CA ALA A 79 9.62 -3.55 9.07
C ALA A 79 10.86 -4.30 8.58
N GLY A 80 12.04 -3.67 8.62
CA GLY A 80 13.30 -4.30 8.24
C GLY A 80 13.65 -4.21 6.77
N ARG A 81 13.13 -3.22 6.04
CA ARG A 81 13.47 -3.01 4.63
C ARG A 81 14.92 -2.56 4.50
N LEU A 82 15.74 -3.32 3.75
CA LEU A 82 17.14 -3.04 3.52
C LEU A 82 17.41 -2.80 2.04
N PRO A 83 18.42 -1.95 1.67
CA PRO A 83 18.73 -1.69 0.26
C PRO A 83 19.04 -2.96 -0.56
N GLU A 84 19.71 -3.94 0.02
CA GLU A 84 20.06 -5.19 -0.66
C GLU A 84 18.85 -6.04 -1.01
N HIS A 85 17.72 -5.86 -0.35
CA HIS A 85 16.48 -6.61 -0.64
C HIS A 85 15.99 -6.35 -2.07
N LYS A 86 16.26 -5.17 -2.61
CA LYS A 86 15.87 -4.82 -3.97
C LYS A 86 16.48 -5.76 -5.00
N ARG A 87 17.74 -6.17 -4.81
CA ARG A 87 18.44 -7.11 -5.68
C ARG A 87 17.92 -8.53 -5.52
N GLU A 88 17.45 -8.87 -4.35
CA GLU A 88 16.91 -10.19 -4.03
C GLU A 88 15.46 -10.36 -4.43
N GLY A 89 14.80 -9.28 -4.88
CA GLY A 89 13.38 -9.29 -5.16
C GLY A 89 12.53 -9.44 -3.90
N LYS A 90 13.09 -9.11 -2.73
CA LYS A 90 12.41 -9.22 -1.43
C LYS A 90 11.82 -7.88 -1.03
N VAL A 91 10.52 -7.88 -0.70
CA VAL A 91 9.82 -6.69 -0.21
C VAL A 91 9.16 -7.03 1.12
N THR A 92 9.70 -6.51 2.21
CA THR A 92 9.18 -6.74 3.57
C THR A 92 7.82 -6.07 3.75
N ILE A 93 7.73 -4.79 3.41
CA ILE A 93 6.49 -4.05 3.32
C ILE A 93 6.70 -2.85 2.39
N ASP A 94 5.71 -2.57 1.56
CA ASP A 94 5.72 -1.43 0.66
C ASP A 94 4.39 -0.71 0.79
N ILE A 95 4.43 0.61 0.99
CA ILE A 95 3.24 1.43 1.19
C ILE A 95 3.33 2.63 0.25
N ASP A 96 2.40 2.69 -0.71
CA ASP A 96 2.40 3.77 -1.70
C ASP A 96 1.12 4.58 -1.64
N ILE A 97 1.26 5.91 -1.69
CA ILE A 97 0.13 6.80 -1.90
C ILE A 97 -0.14 6.83 -3.40
N VAL A 98 -1.26 6.26 -3.81
CA VAL A 98 -1.62 6.14 -5.23
C VAL A 98 -2.49 7.30 -5.68
N VAL A 99 -3.42 7.73 -4.83
CA VAL A 99 -4.27 8.91 -5.08
C VAL A 99 -4.25 9.78 -3.83
N TRP A 100 -4.10 11.08 -4.03
CA TRP A 100 -4.10 12.08 -2.95
C TRP A 100 -5.16 13.12 -3.27
N ASN A 101 -6.23 13.14 -2.48
CA ASN A 101 -7.41 13.96 -2.76
C ASN A 101 -7.91 13.66 -4.18
N SER A 102 -7.89 14.62 -5.11
CA SER A 102 -8.28 14.39 -6.50
C SER A 102 -7.10 14.14 -7.44
N ASP A 103 -5.87 14.10 -6.91
CA ASP A 103 -4.66 13.94 -7.72
C ASP A 103 -4.23 12.49 -7.81
N ILE A 104 -4.07 11.97 -9.02
CA ILE A 104 -3.52 10.65 -9.25
C ILE A 104 -2.00 10.75 -9.18
N ILE A 105 -1.41 10.13 -8.16
CA ILE A 105 0.02 10.21 -7.91
C ILE A 105 0.77 9.12 -8.67
N ARG A 106 0.20 7.91 -8.75
CA ARG A 106 0.83 6.75 -9.38
C ARG A 106 -0.13 6.12 -10.40
N PRO A 107 -0.24 6.71 -11.60
CA PRO A 107 -1.25 6.27 -12.57
C PRO A 107 -1.01 4.83 -13.08
N THR A 108 0.24 4.39 -13.20
CA THR A 108 0.55 3.02 -13.63
C THR A 108 0.06 2.00 -12.61
N ASP A 109 0.29 2.27 -11.32
CA ASP A 109 -0.16 1.37 -10.25
C ASP A 109 -1.68 1.24 -10.22
N LEU A 110 -2.38 2.33 -10.49
CA LEU A 110 -3.83 2.38 -10.44
C LEU A 110 -4.48 1.38 -11.43
N GLU A 111 -3.79 1.04 -12.51
CA GLU A 111 -4.28 0.09 -13.53
C GLU A 111 -3.93 -1.37 -13.24
N ARG A 112 -3.09 -1.62 -12.24
CA ARG A 112 -2.61 -2.97 -11.93
C ARG A 112 -3.59 -3.73 -11.05
N SER A 113 -3.58 -5.06 -11.18
CA SER A 113 -4.47 -5.93 -10.40
C SER A 113 -4.28 -5.77 -8.89
N TYR A 114 -3.05 -5.51 -8.44
CA TYR A 114 -2.78 -5.31 -7.01
C TYR A 114 -3.47 -4.06 -6.45
N MET A 115 -3.99 -3.18 -7.29
CA MET A 115 -4.82 -2.05 -6.89
C MET A 115 -6.30 -2.26 -7.24
N THR A 116 -6.59 -2.71 -8.47
CA THR A 116 -7.97 -2.79 -8.95
C THR A 116 -8.82 -3.77 -8.14
N ILE A 117 -8.24 -4.89 -7.73
CA ILE A 117 -8.96 -5.89 -6.92
C ILE A 117 -9.49 -5.26 -5.62
N GLY A 118 -8.62 -4.58 -4.89
CA GLY A 118 -8.99 -3.95 -3.62
C GLY A 118 -9.93 -2.77 -3.80
N MET A 119 -9.72 -1.95 -4.85
CA MET A 119 -10.59 -0.82 -5.14
C MET A 119 -11.99 -1.30 -5.50
N ASP A 120 -12.11 -2.38 -6.27
CA ASP A 120 -13.41 -2.96 -6.61
C ASP A 120 -14.12 -3.48 -5.36
N GLU A 121 -13.39 -4.15 -4.47
CA GLU A 121 -13.96 -4.63 -3.21
C GLU A 121 -14.51 -3.48 -2.37
N LEU A 122 -13.79 -2.35 -2.30
CA LEU A 122 -14.20 -1.17 -1.54
C LEU A 122 -15.21 -0.31 -2.28
N ASN A 123 -15.49 -0.62 -3.55
CA ASN A 123 -16.39 0.14 -4.40
C ASN A 123 -15.96 1.60 -4.51
N ILE A 124 -14.67 1.82 -4.80
CA ILE A 124 -14.10 3.16 -4.95
C ILE A 124 -13.40 3.30 -6.28
N SER A 125 -13.27 4.55 -6.72
CA SER A 125 -12.48 4.92 -7.89
C SER A 125 -11.57 6.11 -7.52
N ALA A 126 -10.63 6.46 -8.41
CA ALA A 126 -9.72 7.57 -8.17
C ALA A 126 -10.45 8.90 -8.00
N GLN A 127 -11.66 9.03 -8.52
CA GLN A 127 -12.46 10.26 -8.46
C GLN A 127 -13.53 10.22 -7.36
N GLN A 128 -13.83 9.04 -6.82
CA GLN A 128 -14.95 8.85 -5.88
C GLN A 128 -14.52 7.95 -4.73
N PHE A 129 -13.98 8.57 -3.70
CA PHE A 129 -13.60 7.82 -2.50
C PHE A 129 -13.69 8.67 -1.22
#